data_0cd4c3a2db186ed73fc72edbdb8cc799
#
_entry.id   0cd4c3a2db186ed73fc72edbdb8cc799
#
_cell.length_a   1.000
_cell.length_b   1.000
_cell.length_c   1.000
_cell.angle_alpha   90.00
_cell.angle_beta   90.00
_cell.angle_gamma   90.00
#
_symmetry.space_group_name_H-M   'P 1'
#
loop_
_entity.id
_entity.type
_entity.pdbx_description
1 polymer ?
#
loop_
_entity_poly.entity_id
_entity_poly.type
_entity_poly.pdbx_seq_one_letter_code
_entity_poly.pdbx_strand_id
1 'polypeptide(L)'
;MFIQLLTKRFIKNSEDVKNPTVRTSYGVFGGVLGIICNVILFIIKTVVGNAIHSIAIISDAFNNLSDIGSSAVTLIGAKLSNQRPDKEHPFGHGRIEYICSLIVSFIIITMGIELVKSSFDKILHPVAPTYNLVMILILIASVFIKLWMFLSMRYLGNKIDSEVLKATSADSLSDVIATSAVIASVVLCRFMPPVIDGIAGLIVAILLIF
;
A
#
# COMPACT_ATOMS: atom_id res chain seq x y z
N MET A 1 13.42 -5.41 13.30
CA MET A 1 14.48 -4.73 14.08
C MET A 1 14.47 -3.21 13.87
N PHE A 2 14.55 -2.68 12.65
CA PHE A 2 14.56 -1.22 12.39
C PHE A 2 13.29 -0.49 12.86
N ILE A 3 12.10 -1.00 12.55
CA ILE A 3 10.82 -0.41 12.98
C ILE A 3 10.67 -0.37 14.52
N GLN A 4 11.23 -1.37 15.24
CA GLN A 4 11.22 -1.39 16.71
C GLN A 4 12.08 -0.28 17.31
N LEU A 5 13.20 0.04 16.67
CA LEU A 5 14.05 1.16 17.08
C LEU A 5 13.33 2.50 16.84
N LEU A 6 12.67 2.63 15.68
CA LEU A 6 11.88 3.81 15.35
C LEU A 6 10.73 4.01 16.35
N THR A 7 9.96 2.95 16.65
CA THR A 7 8.85 3.06 17.61
C THR A 7 9.34 3.43 19.01
N LYS A 8 10.45 2.88 19.49
CA LYS A 8 11.04 3.25 20.77
C LYS A 8 11.54 4.70 20.80
N ARG A 9 11.99 5.23 19.65
CA ARG A 9 12.49 6.60 19.54
C ARG A 9 11.37 7.64 19.49
N PHE A 10 10.27 7.33 18.78
CA PHE A 10 9.19 8.28 18.49
C PHE A 10 7.97 8.13 19.41
N ILE A 11 7.76 6.95 20.00
CA ILE A 11 6.60 6.69 20.86
C ILE A 11 7.06 6.56 22.31
N LYS A 12 6.66 7.54 23.13
CA LYS A 12 6.94 7.54 24.56
C LYS A 12 6.16 6.39 25.24
N ASN A 13 6.82 5.63 26.11
CA ASN A 13 6.24 4.46 26.79
C ASN A 13 5.70 3.38 25.83
N SER A 14 6.43 3.12 24.74
CA SER A 14 6.03 2.21 23.65
C SER A 14 5.71 0.76 24.07
N GLU A 15 5.97 0.37 25.31
CA GLU A 15 5.67 -0.97 25.86
C GLU A 15 4.27 -1.05 26.44
N ASP A 16 3.68 0.06 26.87
CA ASP A 16 2.33 0.12 27.46
C ASP A 16 1.24 0.27 26.37
N VAL A 17 1.06 -0.78 25.57
CA VAL A 17 0.05 -0.80 24.48
C VAL A 17 -1.40 -0.82 24.96
N LYS A 18 -1.64 -1.05 26.27
CA LYS A 18 -2.99 -0.98 26.87
C LYS A 18 -3.45 0.46 27.06
N ASN A 19 -2.52 1.41 27.12
CA ASN A 19 -2.83 2.82 27.26
C ASN A 19 -3.38 3.39 25.92
N PRO A 20 -4.60 3.94 25.90
CA PRO A 20 -5.21 4.49 24.70
C PRO A 20 -4.34 5.53 23.98
N THR A 21 -3.61 6.37 24.73
CA THR A 21 -2.72 7.39 24.18
C THR A 21 -1.54 6.76 23.42
N VAL A 22 -0.97 5.68 23.95
CA VAL A 22 0.11 4.94 23.29
C VAL A 22 -0.42 4.24 22.05
N ARG A 23 -1.60 3.61 22.11
CA ARG A 23 -2.28 2.99 20.98
C ARG A 23 -2.51 4.00 19.84
N THR A 24 -3.05 5.19 20.15
CA THR A 24 -3.22 6.29 19.19
C THR A 24 -1.87 6.68 18.56
N SER A 25 -0.81 6.80 19.38
CA SER A 25 0.52 7.17 18.88
C SER A 25 1.06 6.14 17.89
N TYR A 26 0.83 4.85 18.09
CA TYR A 26 1.18 3.80 17.13
C TYR A 26 0.41 3.92 15.82
N GLY A 27 -0.91 4.15 15.87
CA GLY A 27 -1.74 4.34 14.69
C GLY A 27 -1.36 5.58 13.90
N VAL A 28 -1.15 6.72 14.58
CA VAL A 28 -0.69 7.97 13.96
C VAL A 28 0.70 7.78 13.33
N PHE A 29 1.62 7.10 14.03
CA PHE A 29 2.94 6.81 13.51
C PHE A 29 2.88 5.97 12.23
N GLY A 30 2.02 4.93 12.21
CA GLY A 30 1.78 4.12 11.02
C GLY A 30 1.23 4.95 9.86
N GLY A 31 0.16 5.73 10.06
CA GLY A 31 -0.42 6.58 9.02
C GLY A 31 0.58 7.60 8.46
N VAL A 32 1.34 8.27 9.33
CA VAL A 32 2.39 9.22 8.90
C VAL A 32 3.49 8.51 8.11
N LEU A 33 3.92 7.33 8.57
CA LEU A 33 4.92 6.53 7.87
C LEU A 33 4.44 6.15 6.46
N GLY A 34 3.18 5.72 6.33
CA GLY A 34 2.56 5.40 5.04
C GLY A 34 2.53 6.60 4.09
N ILE A 35 2.10 7.76 4.59
CA ILE A 35 2.09 9.01 3.81
C ILE A 35 3.50 9.35 3.33
N ILE A 36 4.50 9.34 4.21
CA ILE A 36 5.88 9.69 3.85
C ILE A 36 6.43 8.74 2.79
N CYS A 37 6.26 7.44 2.96
CA CYS A 37 6.75 6.45 1.98
C CYS A 37 6.09 6.63 0.61
N ASN A 38 4.77 6.81 0.56
CA ASN A 38 4.05 6.97 -0.69
C ASN A 38 4.35 8.33 -1.36
N VAL A 39 4.55 9.40 -0.59
CA VAL A 39 4.99 10.71 -1.12
C VAL A 39 6.39 10.58 -1.74
N ILE A 40 7.33 9.90 -1.09
CA ILE A 40 8.67 9.67 -1.63
C ILE A 40 8.58 8.89 -2.94
N LEU A 41 7.79 7.79 -2.98
CA LEU A 41 7.59 7.00 -4.18
C LEU A 41 6.94 7.80 -5.30
N PHE A 42 5.89 8.58 -4.98
CA PHE A 42 5.23 9.47 -5.93
C PHE A 42 6.21 10.46 -6.57
N ILE A 43 7.01 11.15 -5.75
CA ILE A 43 7.97 12.15 -6.24
C ILE A 43 9.04 11.47 -7.13
N ILE A 44 9.66 10.39 -6.67
CA ILE A 44 10.70 9.69 -7.42
C ILE A 44 10.16 9.20 -8.76
N LYS A 45 9.01 8.52 -8.77
CA LYS A 45 8.39 7.99 -9.98
C LYS A 45 7.97 9.11 -10.93
N THR A 46 7.41 10.21 -10.42
CA THR A 46 7.02 11.36 -11.25
C THR A 46 8.23 12.01 -11.89
N VAL A 47 9.28 12.29 -11.15
CA VAL A 47 10.51 12.92 -11.67
C VAL A 47 11.16 12.03 -12.73
N VAL A 48 11.35 10.76 -12.44
CA VAL A 48 12.02 9.85 -13.39
C VAL A 48 11.10 9.52 -14.56
N GLY A 49 9.80 9.30 -14.35
CA GLY A 49 8.82 9.06 -15.40
C GLY A 49 8.78 10.19 -16.42
N ASN A 50 8.82 11.45 -15.97
CA ASN A 50 8.94 12.61 -16.86
C ASN A 50 10.30 12.66 -17.58
N ALA A 51 11.41 12.40 -16.88
CA ALA A 51 12.75 12.46 -17.46
C ALA A 51 12.96 11.44 -18.59
N ILE A 52 12.34 10.27 -18.50
CA ILE A 52 12.43 9.21 -19.54
C ILE A 52 11.18 9.14 -20.42
N HIS A 53 10.24 10.10 -20.29
CA HIS A 53 8.98 10.15 -21.04
C HIS A 53 8.16 8.85 -20.95
N SER A 54 8.10 8.23 -19.76
CA SER A 54 7.38 6.98 -19.53
C SER A 54 6.02 7.22 -18.88
N ILE A 55 4.95 7.10 -19.67
CA ILE A 55 3.57 7.18 -19.20
C ILE A 55 3.29 6.08 -18.15
N ALA A 56 3.87 4.89 -18.31
CA ALA A 56 3.67 3.78 -17.39
C ALA A 56 4.17 4.10 -15.97
N ILE A 57 5.37 4.70 -15.84
CA ILE A 57 5.90 5.11 -14.53
C ILE A 57 5.10 6.27 -13.95
N ILE A 58 4.66 7.21 -14.78
CA ILE A 58 3.82 8.32 -14.33
C ILE A 58 2.47 7.79 -13.81
N SER A 59 1.84 6.84 -14.51
CA SER A 59 0.61 6.19 -14.03
C SER A 59 0.82 5.45 -12.71
N ASP A 60 1.94 4.74 -12.55
CA ASP A 60 2.30 4.06 -11.32
C ASP A 60 2.61 5.06 -10.17
N ALA A 61 3.12 6.26 -10.49
CA ALA A 61 3.23 7.35 -9.51
C ALA A 61 1.86 7.80 -8.99
N PHE A 62 0.86 7.95 -9.87
CA PHE A 62 -0.51 8.29 -9.44
C PHE A 62 -1.16 7.21 -8.56
N ASN A 63 -0.80 5.92 -8.75
CA ASN A 63 -1.20 4.87 -7.83
C ASN A 63 -0.70 5.16 -6.40
N ASN A 64 0.59 5.54 -6.24
CA ASN A 64 1.11 5.92 -4.92
C ASN A 64 0.42 7.19 -4.35
N LEU A 65 -0.11 8.07 -5.19
CA LEU A 65 -0.93 9.20 -4.71
C LEU A 65 -2.26 8.73 -4.10
N SER A 66 -2.90 7.71 -4.69
CA SER A 66 -4.09 7.07 -4.12
C SER A 66 -3.78 6.37 -2.77
N ASP A 67 -2.60 5.77 -2.64
CA ASP A 67 -2.15 5.12 -1.40
C ASP A 67 -1.88 6.12 -0.26
N ILE A 68 -1.57 7.37 -0.60
CA ILE A 68 -1.55 8.46 0.39
C ILE A 68 -2.95 8.65 0.98
N GLY A 69 -4.01 8.51 0.16
CA GLY A 69 -5.40 8.54 0.63
C GLY A 69 -5.69 7.44 1.65
N SER A 70 -5.33 6.17 1.35
CA SER A 70 -5.47 5.03 2.29
C SER A 70 -4.70 5.27 3.60
N SER A 71 -3.48 5.78 3.50
CA SER A 71 -2.65 6.12 4.67
C SER A 71 -3.26 7.27 5.50
N ALA A 72 -3.90 8.25 4.85
CA ALA A 72 -4.62 9.32 5.53
C ALA A 72 -5.85 8.79 6.28
N VAL A 73 -6.61 7.88 5.67
CA VAL A 73 -7.74 7.18 6.33
C VAL A 73 -7.25 6.43 7.57
N THR A 74 -6.10 5.74 7.48
CA THR A 74 -5.45 5.06 8.62
C THR A 74 -5.11 6.03 9.75
N LEU A 75 -4.52 7.18 9.42
CA LEU A 75 -4.17 8.21 10.41
C LEU A 75 -5.41 8.81 11.08
N ILE A 76 -6.44 9.13 10.29
CA ILE A 76 -7.71 9.69 10.78
C ILE A 76 -8.41 8.64 11.66
N GLY A 77 -8.49 7.39 11.20
CA GLY A 77 -9.08 6.27 11.94
C GLY A 77 -8.43 6.08 13.31
N ALA A 78 -7.10 6.05 13.36
CA ALA A 78 -6.34 5.91 14.60
C ALA A 78 -6.57 7.09 15.57
N LYS A 79 -6.72 8.31 15.04
CA LYS A 79 -6.94 9.51 15.85
C LYS A 79 -8.37 9.59 16.38
N LEU A 80 -9.36 9.26 15.56
CA LEU A 80 -10.77 9.36 15.93
C LEU A 80 -11.23 8.20 16.81
N SER A 81 -10.81 6.96 16.52
CA SER A 81 -11.24 5.77 17.23
C SER A 81 -10.89 5.79 18.73
N ASN A 82 -9.86 6.52 19.11
CA ASN A 82 -9.40 6.67 20.49
C ASN A 82 -9.96 7.90 21.23
N GLN A 83 -10.94 8.62 20.62
CA GLN A 83 -11.62 9.71 21.31
C GLN A 83 -12.51 9.17 22.42
N ARG A 84 -12.62 9.95 23.52
CA ARG A 84 -13.47 9.62 24.67
C ARG A 84 -14.93 9.66 24.28
N PRO A 85 -15.80 8.89 24.98
CA PRO A 85 -17.24 9.02 24.84
C PRO A 85 -17.70 10.49 25.01
N ASP A 86 -18.62 10.90 24.18
CA ASP A 86 -19.30 12.21 24.23
C ASP A 86 -20.81 12.01 24.28
N LYS A 87 -21.58 13.12 24.24
CA LYS A 87 -23.05 13.08 24.32
C LYS A 87 -23.68 12.40 23.09
N GLU A 88 -23.04 12.49 21.92
CA GLU A 88 -23.53 11.90 20.67
C GLU A 88 -23.09 10.45 20.54
N HIS A 89 -21.94 10.10 21.13
CA HIS A 89 -21.35 8.76 21.08
C HIS A 89 -21.07 8.23 22.51
N PRO A 90 -22.10 7.85 23.27
CA PRO A 90 -21.94 7.41 24.67
C PRO A 90 -21.08 6.16 24.85
N PHE A 91 -20.98 5.31 23.80
CA PHE A 91 -20.16 4.09 23.77
C PHE A 91 -18.74 4.32 23.22
N GLY A 92 -18.36 5.59 22.95
CA GLY A 92 -17.08 5.96 22.38
C GLY A 92 -16.98 5.76 20.87
N HIS A 93 -15.82 6.08 20.31
CA HIS A 93 -15.56 6.14 18.88
C HIS A 93 -14.83 4.92 18.30
N GLY A 94 -14.65 3.85 19.08
CA GLY A 94 -13.86 2.66 18.68
C GLY A 94 -14.32 2.01 17.36
N ARG A 95 -15.61 2.12 17.03
CA ARG A 95 -16.15 1.58 15.76
C ARG A 95 -15.64 2.29 14.51
N ILE A 96 -15.11 3.51 14.63
CA ILE A 96 -14.53 4.25 13.50
C ILE A 96 -13.34 3.50 12.90
N GLU A 97 -12.58 2.76 13.72
CA GLU A 97 -11.48 1.93 13.22
C GLU A 97 -11.96 0.88 12.20
N TYR A 98 -13.10 0.23 12.47
CA TYR A 98 -13.69 -0.75 11.52
C TYR A 98 -14.21 -0.08 10.25
N ILE A 99 -14.78 1.12 10.35
CA ILE A 99 -15.23 1.90 9.18
C ILE A 99 -14.03 2.29 8.32
N CYS A 100 -12.95 2.78 8.93
CA CYS A 100 -11.72 3.10 8.23
C CYS A 100 -11.10 1.86 7.56
N SER A 101 -11.07 0.73 8.27
CA SER A 101 -10.60 -0.55 7.70
C SER A 101 -11.46 -0.97 6.50
N LEU A 102 -12.79 -0.84 6.60
CA LEU A 102 -13.70 -1.14 5.49
C LEU A 102 -13.42 -0.24 4.26
N ILE A 103 -13.18 1.06 4.47
CA ILE A 103 -12.85 1.99 3.38
C ILE A 103 -11.54 1.55 2.69
N VAL A 104 -10.49 1.24 3.45
CA VAL A 104 -9.21 0.76 2.89
C VAL A 104 -9.42 -0.55 2.13
N SER A 105 -10.17 -1.51 2.68
CA SER A 105 -10.47 -2.77 2.00
C SER A 105 -11.25 -2.56 0.70
N PHE A 106 -12.18 -1.59 0.68
CA PHE A 106 -12.93 -1.25 -0.54
C PHE A 106 -12.02 -0.65 -1.62
N ILE A 107 -11.04 0.16 -1.23
CA ILE A 107 -10.03 0.69 -2.16
C ILE A 107 -9.23 -0.46 -2.77
N ILE A 108 -8.76 -1.44 -1.96
CA ILE A 108 -8.01 -2.60 -2.43
C ILE A 108 -8.83 -3.43 -3.44
N ILE A 109 -10.11 -3.70 -3.13
CA ILE A 109 -11.00 -4.43 -4.03
C ILE A 109 -11.17 -3.68 -5.35
N THR A 110 -11.33 -2.35 -5.32
CA THR A 110 -11.47 -1.54 -6.53
C THR A 110 -10.23 -1.63 -7.40
N MET A 111 -9.02 -1.55 -6.80
CA MET A 111 -7.76 -1.74 -7.51
C MET A 111 -7.62 -3.14 -8.09
N GLY A 112 -8.05 -4.17 -7.36
CA GLY A 112 -8.10 -5.55 -7.87
C GLY A 112 -8.98 -5.69 -9.10
N ILE A 113 -10.17 -5.07 -9.11
CA ILE A 113 -11.09 -5.06 -10.26
C ILE A 113 -10.47 -4.32 -11.46
N GLU A 114 -9.80 -3.19 -11.25
CA GLU A 114 -9.09 -2.48 -12.31
C GLU A 114 -7.95 -3.32 -12.90
N LEU A 115 -7.22 -4.03 -12.05
CA LEU A 115 -6.17 -4.95 -12.50
C LEU A 115 -6.74 -6.12 -13.32
N VAL A 116 -7.91 -6.68 -12.94
CA VAL A 116 -8.62 -7.68 -13.76
C VAL A 116 -8.93 -7.13 -15.15
N LYS A 117 -9.54 -5.93 -15.24
CA LYS A 117 -9.90 -5.30 -16.51
C LYS A 117 -8.68 -5.05 -17.38
N SER A 118 -7.62 -4.48 -16.82
CA SER A 118 -6.37 -4.20 -17.54
C SER A 118 -5.69 -5.49 -18.02
N SER A 119 -5.69 -6.53 -17.18
CA SER A 119 -5.09 -7.81 -17.53
C SER A 119 -5.87 -8.51 -18.65
N PHE A 120 -7.20 -8.42 -18.61
CA PHE A 120 -8.06 -8.98 -19.66
C PHE A 120 -7.85 -8.26 -21.01
N ASP A 121 -7.72 -6.92 -20.99
CA ASP A 121 -7.40 -6.14 -22.19
C ASP A 121 -6.04 -6.53 -22.79
N LYS A 122 -5.01 -6.73 -21.95
CA LYS A 122 -3.68 -7.21 -22.39
C LYS A 122 -3.70 -8.64 -22.97
N ILE A 123 -4.65 -9.49 -22.56
CA ILE A 123 -4.83 -10.81 -23.15
C ILE A 123 -5.44 -10.71 -24.54
N LEU A 124 -6.43 -9.82 -24.71
CA LEU A 124 -7.11 -9.61 -26.01
C LEU A 124 -6.25 -8.83 -27.01
N HIS A 125 -5.48 -7.86 -26.52
CA HIS A 125 -4.62 -6.97 -27.32
C HIS A 125 -3.18 -7.03 -26.80
N PRO A 126 -2.46 -8.15 -27.02
CA PRO A 126 -1.12 -8.34 -26.47
C PRO A 126 -0.11 -7.38 -27.10
N VAL A 127 0.42 -6.46 -26.29
CA VAL A 127 1.48 -5.53 -26.68
C VAL A 127 2.74 -5.91 -25.94
N ALA A 128 3.85 -6.07 -26.65
CA ALA A 128 5.13 -6.34 -26.01
C ALA A 128 5.54 -5.15 -25.14
N PRO A 129 5.74 -5.35 -23.85
CA PRO A 129 6.14 -4.26 -22.97
C PRO A 129 7.56 -3.79 -23.29
N THR A 130 7.71 -2.48 -23.52
CA THR A 130 9.02 -1.85 -23.72
C THR A 130 9.51 -1.30 -22.40
N TYR A 131 10.56 -1.91 -21.82
CA TYR A 131 11.15 -1.46 -20.57
C TYR A 131 12.58 -1.00 -20.76
N ASN A 132 12.88 0.16 -20.17
CA ASN A 132 14.22 0.66 -19.99
C ASN A 132 14.80 0.13 -18.66
N LEU A 133 16.12 -0.06 -18.58
CA LEU A 133 16.80 -0.47 -17.34
C LEU A 133 16.44 0.43 -16.15
N VAL A 134 16.32 1.74 -16.37
CA VAL A 134 15.93 2.70 -15.34
C VAL A 134 14.53 2.40 -14.77
N MET A 135 13.56 2.03 -15.62
CA MET A 135 12.23 1.63 -15.19
C MET A 135 12.29 0.41 -14.27
N ILE A 136 13.03 -0.61 -14.66
CA ILE A 136 13.18 -1.84 -13.86
C ILE A 136 13.79 -1.53 -12.49
N LEU A 137 14.83 -0.71 -12.44
CA LEU A 137 15.47 -0.32 -11.18
C LEU A 137 14.51 0.44 -10.25
N ILE A 138 13.66 1.32 -10.79
CA ILE A 138 12.65 2.03 -10.01
C ILE A 138 11.58 1.08 -9.48
N LEU A 139 11.10 0.14 -10.30
CA LEU A 139 10.13 -0.87 -9.87
C LEU A 139 10.72 -1.73 -8.75
N ILE A 140 11.96 -2.17 -8.88
CA ILE A 140 12.66 -2.94 -7.83
C ILE A 140 12.79 -2.11 -6.54
N ALA A 141 13.23 -0.85 -6.63
CA ALA A 141 13.31 0.02 -5.46
C ALA A 141 11.93 0.23 -4.80
N SER A 142 10.88 0.38 -5.61
CA SER A 142 9.50 0.49 -5.14
C SER A 142 9.05 -0.76 -4.38
N VAL A 143 9.35 -1.96 -4.89
CA VAL A 143 9.06 -3.25 -4.21
C VAL A 143 9.72 -3.30 -2.84
N PHE A 144 11.00 -2.90 -2.71
CA PHE A 144 11.67 -2.90 -1.42
C PHE A 144 11.05 -1.93 -0.42
N ILE A 145 10.69 -0.72 -0.86
CA ILE A 145 10.04 0.29 0.00
C ILE A 145 8.66 -0.20 0.44
N LYS A 146 7.85 -0.74 -0.48
CA LYS A 146 6.51 -1.27 -0.19
C LYS A 146 6.57 -2.52 0.69
N LEU A 147 7.54 -3.41 0.48
CA LEU A 147 7.75 -4.58 1.35
C LEU A 147 8.13 -4.15 2.77
N TRP A 148 9.01 -3.17 2.91
CA TRP A 148 9.35 -2.62 4.22
C TRP A 148 8.13 -1.96 4.88
N MET A 149 7.31 -1.25 4.12
CA MET A 149 6.08 -0.64 4.60
C MET A 149 5.07 -1.70 5.05
N PHE A 150 4.86 -2.77 4.26
CA PHE A 150 4.04 -3.93 4.63
C PHE A 150 4.47 -4.53 5.97
N LEU A 151 5.76 -4.87 6.12
CA LEU A 151 6.28 -5.46 7.35
C LEU A 151 6.13 -4.53 8.54
N SER A 152 6.33 -3.22 8.33
CA SER A 152 6.19 -2.20 9.36
C SER A 152 4.74 -2.05 9.81
N MET A 153 3.79 -1.90 8.88
CA MET A 153 2.35 -1.77 9.18
C MET A 153 1.80 -3.02 9.84
N ARG A 154 2.21 -4.20 9.36
CA ARG A 154 1.82 -5.48 9.97
C ARG A 154 2.33 -5.62 11.39
N TYR A 155 3.58 -5.23 11.66
CA TYR A 155 4.14 -5.24 13.00
C TYR A 155 3.37 -4.29 13.93
N LEU A 156 3.12 -3.05 13.48
CA LEU A 156 2.38 -2.05 14.26
C LEU A 156 0.93 -2.50 14.51
N GLY A 157 0.23 -2.96 13.47
CA GLY A 157 -1.14 -3.45 13.54
C GLY A 157 -1.30 -4.61 14.51
N ASN A 158 -0.41 -5.60 14.46
CA ASN A 158 -0.44 -6.73 15.38
C ASN A 158 -0.10 -6.31 16.82
N LYS A 159 0.77 -5.32 17.01
CA LYS A 159 1.19 -4.89 18.35
C LYS A 159 0.08 -4.17 19.12
N ILE A 160 -0.76 -3.41 18.43
CA ILE A 160 -1.88 -2.66 19.04
C ILE A 160 -3.25 -3.24 18.68
N ASP A 161 -3.28 -4.38 17.99
CA ASP A 161 -4.50 -5.02 17.48
C ASP A 161 -5.40 -4.03 16.70
N SER A 162 -4.82 -3.36 15.71
CA SER A 162 -5.50 -2.37 14.87
C SER A 162 -5.84 -2.96 13.51
N GLU A 163 -7.14 -3.08 13.21
CA GLU A 163 -7.62 -3.60 11.93
C GLU A 163 -7.28 -2.66 10.76
N VAL A 164 -7.32 -1.35 10.98
CA VAL A 164 -6.98 -0.39 9.92
C VAL A 164 -5.51 -0.48 9.52
N LEU A 165 -4.57 -0.67 10.46
CA LEU A 165 -3.16 -0.90 10.15
C LEU A 165 -2.92 -2.25 9.46
N LYS A 166 -3.67 -3.29 9.85
CA LYS A 166 -3.63 -4.58 9.17
C LYS A 166 -4.12 -4.46 7.72
N ALA A 167 -5.23 -3.73 7.48
CA ALA A 167 -5.74 -3.45 6.14
C ALA A 167 -4.73 -2.65 5.30
N THR A 168 -4.11 -1.60 5.84
CA THR A 168 -3.06 -0.83 5.16
C THR A 168 -1.82 -1.69 4.88
N SER A 169 -1.51 -2.67 5.74
CA SER A 169 -0.44 -3.63 5.44
C SER A 169 -0.81 -4.53 4.26
N ALA A 170 -2.06 -4.99 4.18
CA ALA A 170 -2.53 -5.78 3.05
C ALA A 170 -2.45 -4.99 1.72
N ASP A 171 -2.85 -3.71 1.73
CA ASP A 171 -2.69 -2.78 0.60
C ASP A 171 -1.24 -2.74 0.11
N SER A 172 -0.29 -2.49 1.01
CA SER A 172 1.14 -2.48 0.66
C SER A 172 1.66 -3.83 0.14
N LEU A 173 1.12 -4.96 0.63
CA LEU A 173 1.45 -6.29 0.12
C LEU A 173 0.90 -6.50 -1.29
N SER A 174 -0.32 -6.02 -1.55
CA SER A 174 -0.94 -6.03 -2.88
C SER A 174 -0.06 -5.35 -3.92
N ASP A 175 0.48 -4.19 -3.58
CA ASP A 175 1.40 -3.46 -4.44
C ASP A 175 2.72 -4.22 -4.69
N VAL A 176 3.26 -4.86 -3.64
CA VAL A 176 4.46 -5.71 -3.79
C VAL A 176 4.20 -6.85 -4.76
N ILE A 177 3.07 -7.55 -4.62
CA ILE A 177 2.72 -8.67 -5.49
C ILE A 177 2.49 -8.19 -6.92
N ALA A 178 1.70 -7.13 -7.12
CA ALA A 178 1.41 -6.58 -8.43
C ALA A 178 2.69 -6.11 -9.15
N THR A 179 3.53 -5.32 -8.47
CA THR A 179 4.78 -4.81 -9.06
C THR A 179 5.78 -5.95 -9.32
N SER A 180 5.85 -6.95 -8.44
CA SER A 180 6.72 -8.13 -8.64
C SER A 180 6.27 -8.96 -9.84
N ALA A 181 4.95 -9.11 -10.05
CA ALA A 181 4.41 -9.79 -11.22
C ALA A 181 4.74 -9.02 -12.53
N VAL A 182 4.67 -7.69 -12.51
CA VAL A 182 5.11 -6.87 -13.64
C VAL A 182 6.60 -7.08 -13.93
N ILE A 183 7.47 -7.06 -12.94
CA ILE A 183 8.90 -7.32 -13.12
C ILE A 183 9.12 -8.73 -13.69
N ALA A 184 8.42 -9.73 -13.17
CA ALA A 184 8.51 -11.11 -13.65
C ALA A 184 8.03 -11.23 -15.11
N SER A 185 6.91 -10.58 -15.46
CA SER A 185 6.38 -10.59 -16.83
C SER A 185 7.35 -9.97 -17.83
N VAL A 186 8.04 -8.88 -17.46
CA VAL A 186 9.10 -8.27 -18.28
C VAL A 186 10.21 -9.25 -18.62
N VAL A 187 10.66 -10.02 -17.63
CA VAL A 187 11.70 -11.04 -17.84
C VAL A 187 11.17 -12.19 -18.69
N LEU A 188 9.96 -12.65 -18.43
CA LEU A 188 9.34 -13.78 -19.15
C LEU A 188 8.99 -13.42 -20.59
N CYS A 189 8.50 -12.21 -20.88
CA CYS A 189 8.19 -11.76 -22.24
C CYS A 189 9.39 -11.70 -23.19
N ARG A 190 10.62 -11.80 -22.65
CA ARG A 190 11.84 -11.97 -23.47
C ARG A 190 11.92 -13.35 -24.11
N PHE A 191 11.30 -14.36 -23.50
CA PHE A 191 11.37 -15.76 -23.90
C PHE A 191 10.02 -16.33 -24.35
N MET A 192 8.93 -15.63 -24.07
CA MET A 192 7.56 -16.11 -24.23
C MET A 192 6.66 -15.04 -24.89
N PRO A 193 5.50 -15.43 -25.48
CA PRO A 193 4.58 -14.47 -26.12
C PRO A 193 4.09 -13.39 -25.13
N PRO A 194 3.79 -12.17 -25.61
CA PRO A 194 3.34 -11.03 -24.76
C PRO A 194 2.03 -11.29 -23.97
N VAL A 195 1.24 -12.26 -24.38
CA VAL A 195 0.01 -12.68 -23.67
C VAL A 195 0.25 -13.07 -22.21
N ILE A 196 1.48 -13.51 -21.88
CA ILE A 196 1.84 -13.94 -20.52
C ILE A 196 1.75 -12.80 -19.51
N ASP A 197 2.02 -11.56 -19.92
CA ASP A 197 1.86 -10.38 -19.06
C ASP A 197 0.40 -10.23 -18.59
N GLY A 198 -0.55 -10.39 -19.51
CA GLY A 198 -1.98 -10.37 -19.17
C GLY A 198 -2.40 -11.53 -18.26
N ILE A 199 -1.90 -12.76 -18.52
CA ILE A 199 -2.23 -13.94 -17.70
C ILE A 199 -1.64 -13.77 -16.29
N ALA A 200 -0.39 -13.34 -16.16
CA ALA A 200 0.23 -13.10 -14.87
C ALA A 200 -0.52 -12.02 -14.08
N GLY A 201 -0.90 -10.92 -14.73
CA GLY A 201 -1.71 -9.86 -14.14
C GLY A 201 -3.07 -10.37 -13.66
N LEU A 202 -3.74 -11.24 -14.43
CA LEU A 202 -5.03 -11.81 -14.05
C LEU A 202 -4.91 -12.73 -12.81
N ILE A 203 -3.88 -13.55 -12.74
CA ILE A 203 -3.61 -14.41 -11.56
C ILE A 203 -3.41 -13.53 -10.32
N VAL A 204 -2.59 -12.49 -10.44
CA VAL A 204 -2.37 -11.55 -9.34
C VAL A 204 -3.66 -10.86 -8.92
N ALA A 205 -4.45 -10.37 -9.87
CA ALA A 205 -5.72 -9.70 -9.59
C ALA A 205 -6.71 -10.60 -8.82
N ILE A 206 -6.79 -11.88 -9.19
CA ILE A 206 -7.59 -12.86 -8.47
C ILE A 206 -7.08 -13.06 -7.04
N LEU A 207 -5.76 -13.20 -6.87
CA LEU A 207 -5.15 -13.35 -5.53
C LEU A 207 -5.34 -12.11 -4.63
N LEU A 208 -5.53 -10.91 -5.22
CA LEU A 208 -5.77 -9.68 -4.46
C LEU A 208 -7.23 -9.52 -4.00
N ILE A 209 -8.17 -10.10 -4.73
CA ILE A 209 -9.61 -9.99 -4.42
C ILE A 209 -10.03 -11.04 -3.38
N PHE A 210 -9.35 -12.18 -3.31
CA PHE A 210 -9.63 -13.30 -2.40
C PHE A 210 -8.63 -13.40 -1.26
#